data_db122362fa1386b8b88a74eeb9629657
#
_entry.id   db122362fa1386b8b88a74eeb9629657
#
_cell.length_a   1.000
_cell.length_b   1.000
_cell.length_c   1.000
_cell.angle_alpha   90.00
_cell.angle_beta   90.00
_cell.angle_gamma   90.00
#
_symmetry.space_group_name_H-M   'P 1'
#
loop_
_entity.id
_entity.type
_entity.pdbx_description
1 polymer ?
#
loop_
_entity_poly.entity_id
_entity_poly.type
_entity_poly.pdbx_seq_one_letter_code
_entity_poly.pdbx_strand_id
1 'polypeptide(L)'
;MVPTVAKAAPVTIICVEPASPSPMTYATPAVALLSFVVSAIIALRALRNTRSVARQKATLDLIEKRESTEHYRAISRIFFDLQSGSGFMHLVDPTPDDKPLRKAVFDYLNHYEIIAIGIRQDILDERIYRAWMEGAFVRDWNAAAEFIQRQRWKHADGRWRYRASVYENYQHVACRWSKDAVRLTEASFPPPAQPAGPGDAPLPEPIDDIDLKN
;
A
#
# COMPACT_ATOMS: atom_id res chain seq x y z
N MET A 1 106.05 -16.95 -3.03
CA MET A 1 104.75 -17.45 -3.49
C MET A 1 103.86 -16.22 -3.67
N VAL A 2 103.59 -15.83 -4.90
CA VAL A 2 102.75 -14.66 -5.21
C VAL A 2 101.39 -15.24 -5.57
N PRO A 3 100.24 -14.74 -4.97
CA PRO A 3 98.91 -15.25 -5.30
C PRO A 3 98.46 -14.66 -6.66
N THR A 4 98.09 -15.54 -7.59
CA THR A 4 97.48 -15.20 -8.89
C THR A 4 96.07 -14.66 -8.67
N VAL A 5 95.90 -13.40 -9.04
CA VAL A 5 94.54 -12.76 -9.04
C VAL A 5 93.75 -13.26 -10.23
N ALA A 6 92.69 -13.96 -9.98
CA ALA A 6 91.78 -14.40 -11.04
C ALA A 6 91.02 -13.17 -11.61
N LYS A 7 91.08 -13.01 -12.90
CA LYS A 7 90.42 -11.93 -13.65
C LYS A 7 88.93 -12.24 -13.76
N ALA A 8 88.08 -11.45 -13.19
CA ALA A 8 86.62 -11.58 -13.26
C ALA A 8 86.18 -11.37 -14.75
N ALA A 9 85.32 -12.24 -15.18
CA ALA A 9 84.73 -12.14 -16.56
C ALA A 9 83.70 -10.97 -16.61
N PRO A 10 83.57 -10.27 -17.70
CA PRO A 10 82.62 -9.18 -17.86
C PRO A 10 81.16 -9.70 -17.80
N VAL A 11 80.38 -9.13 -16.93
CA VAL A 11 78.88 -9.39 -16.88
C VAL A 11 78.29 -8.62 -18.02
N THR A 12 77.82 -9.31 -19.02
CA THR A 12 77.02 -8.72 -20.13
C THR A 12 75.61 -8.53 -19.68
N ILE A 13 75.22 -7.30 -19.41
CA ILE A 13 73.81 -6.96 -19.14
C ILE A 13 73.08 -6.90 -20.47
N ILE A 14 72.27 -7.93 -20.73
CA ILE A 14 71.37 -7.95 -21.89
C ILE A 14 70.18 -7.10 -21.50
N CYS A 15 70.10 -5.88 -22.03
CA CYS A 15 68.87 -5.08 -21.98
C CYS A 15 67.85 -5.78 -22.90
N VAL A 16 66.92 -6.51 -22.28
CA VAL A 16 65.74 -7.02 -22.98
C VAL A 16 64.77 -5.86 -23.16
N GLU A 17 64.72 -5.35 -24.39
CA GLU A 17 63.76 -4.32 -24.79
C GLU A 17 62.33 -4.88 -24.56
N PRO A 18 61.44 -4.21 -23.80
CA PRO A 18 60.10 -4.72 -23.58
C PRO A 18 59.37 -4.78 -24.93
N ALA A 19 59.02 -5.98 -25.35
CA ALA A 19 58.25 -6.19 -26.56
C ALA A 19 56.94 -5.40 -26.48
N SER A 20 56.69 -4.57 -27.48
CA SER A 20 55.44 -3.80 -27.57
C SER A 20 54.25 -4.77 -27.51
N PRO A 21 53.23 -4.52 -26.64
CA PRO A 21 52.13 -5.44 -26.46
C PRO A 21 51.37 -5.59 -27.80
N SER A 22 51.26 -6.85 -28.24
CA SER A 22 50.53 -7.15 -29.48
C SER A 22 49.08 -6.73 -29.37
N PRO A 23 48.40 -6.33 -30.46
CA PRO A 23 46.97 -5.98 -30.42
C PRO A 23 46.08 -7.08 -29.86
N MET A 24 46.50 -8.34 -29.92
CA MET A 24 45.83 -9.49 -29.28
C MET A 24 45.79 -9.40 -27.75
N THR A 25 46.74 -8.72 -27.12
CA THR A 25 46.79 -8.56 -25.66
C THR A 25 45.60 -7.76 -25.13
N TYR A 26 45.04 -6.83 -25.93
CA TYR A 26 43.88 -6.00 -25.55
C TYR A 26 42.54 -6.61 -26.03
N ALA A 27 42.56 -7.48 -27.04
CA ALA A 27 41.32 -8.10 -27.55
C ALA A 27 40.64 -9.03 -26.51
N THR A 28 41.41 -9.82 -25.80
CA THR A 28 40.89 -10.76 -24.80
C THR A 28 40.12 -10.07 -23.65
N PRO A 29 40.67 -9.03 -22.97
CA PRO A 29 39.92 -8.35 -21.93
C PRO A 29 38.73 -7.55 -22.48
N ALA A 30 38.78 -7.03 -23.70
CA ALA A 30 37.65 -6.34 -24.32
C ALA A 30 36.47 -7.30 -24.59
N VAL A 31 36.72 -8.49 -25.12
CA VAL A 31 35.72 -9.53 -25.33
C VAL A 31 35.13 -10.02 -24.00
N ALA A 32 35.98 -10.21 -22.99
CA ALA A 32 35.50 -10.62 -21.65
C ALA A 32 34.57 -9.54 -21.03
N LEU A 33 34.93 -8.26 -21.14
CA LEU A 33 34.11 -7.15 -20.67
C LEU A 33 32.75 -7.10 -21.39
N LEU A 34 32.76 -7.22 -22.72
CA LEU A 34 31.54 -7.23 -23.53
C LEU A 34 30.63 -8.40 -23.12
N SER A 35 31.19 -9.60 -22.97
CA SER A 35 30.44 -10.78 -22.54
C SER A 35 29.81 -10.59 -21.15
N PHE A 36 30.56 -9.97 -20.24
CA PHE A 36 30.04 -9.64 -18.90
C PHE A 36 28.84 -8.66 -18.97
N VAL A 37 28.96 -7.58 -19.77
CA VAL A 37 27.88 -6.60 -19.94
C VAL A 37 26.63 -7.24 -20.55
N VAL A 38 26.80 -8.05 -21.61
CA VAL A 38 25.68 -8.77 -22.23
C VAL A 38 25.01 -9.72 -21.24
N SER A 39 25.79 -10.49 -20.48
CA SER A 39 25.26 -11.41 -19.46
C SER A 39 24.51 -10.67 -18.36
N ALA A 40 25.02 -9.53 -17.88
CA ALA A 40 24.36 -8.69 -16.90
C ALA A 40 23.01 -8.14 -17.42
N ILE A 41 22.95 -7.70 -18.68
CA ILE A 41 21.71 -7.23 -19.31
C ILE A 41 20.67 -8.36 -19.38
N ILE A 42 21.09 -9.55 -19.82
CA ILE A 42 20.21 -10.72 -19.89
C ILE A 42 19.68 -11.09 -18.49
N ALA A 43 20.56 -11.14 -17.49
CA ALA A 43 20.18 -11.44 -16.11
C ALA A 43 19.18 -10.42 -15.54
N LEU A 44 19.41 -9.12 -15.78
CA LEU A 44 18.49 -8.07 -15.35
C LEU A 44 17.11 -8.16 -16.04
N ARG A 45 17.09 -8.48 -17.34
CA ARG A 45 15.83 -8.71 -18.07
C ARG A 45 15.09 -9.94 -17.55
N ALA A 46 15.78 -11.04 -17.32
CA ALA A 46 15.20 -12.24 -16.73
C ALA A 46 14.59 -11.98 -15.36
N LEU A 47 15.31 -11.25 -14.49
CA LEU A 47 14.82 -10.88 -13.16
C LEU A 47 13.55 -9.99 -13.23
N ARG A 48 13.53 -9.01 -14.13
CA ARG A 48 12.33 -8.15 -14.33
C ARG A 48 11.14 -8.96 -14.84
N ASN A 49 11.37 -9.88 -15.78
CA ASN A 49 10.32 -10.75 -16.29
C ASN A 49 9.75 -11.67 -15.19
N THR A 50 10.63 -12.30 -14.40
CA THR A 50 10.22 -13.14 -13.26
C THR A 50 9.38 -12.37 -12.25
N ARG A 51 9.78 -11.13 -11.92
CA ARG A 51 8.98 -10.26 -11.03
C ARG A 51 7.62 -9.92 -11.63
N SER A 52 7.56 -9.62 -12.93
CA SER A 52 6.30 -9.32 -13.60
C SER A 52 5.34 -10.52 -13.57
N VAL A 53 5.83 -11.72 -13.89
CA VAL A 53 5.05 -12.96 -13.84
C VAL A 53 4.58 -13.26 -12.41
N ALA A 54 5.45 -13.09 -11.42
CA ALA A 54 5.09 -13.29 -10.02
C ALA A 54 3.96 -12.35 -9.56
N ARG A 55 4.00 -11.06 -9.95
CA ARG A 55 2.93 -10.10 -9.64
C ARG A 55 1.61 -10.47 -10.32
N GLN A 56 1.66 -10.83 -11.59
CA GLN A 56 0.47 -11.26 -12.33
C GLN A 56 -0.16 -12.47 -11.67
N LYS A 57 0.64 -13.48 -11.32
CA LYS A 57 0.18 -14.65 -10.61
C LYS A 57 -0.43 -14.29 -9.26
N ALA A 58 0.25 -13.51 -8.43
CA ALA A 58 -0.25 -13.08 -7.13
C ALA A 58 -1.60 -12.35 -7.26
N THR A 59 -1.78 -11.54 -8.32
CA THR A 59 -3.04 -10.83 -8.58
C THR A 59 -4.16 -11.79 -8.96
N LEU A 60 -3.89 -12.77 -9.83
CA LEU A 60 -4.88 -13.77 -10.23
C LEU A 60 -5.26 -14.67 -9.07
N ASP A 61 -4.29 -15.14 -8.27
CA ASP A 61 -4.52 -15.96 -7.07
C ASP A 61 -5.40 -15.20 -6.04
N LEU A 62 -5.19 -13.88 -5.90
CA LEU A 62 -6.00 -13.01 -5.04
C LEU A 62 -7.44 -12.90 -5.55
N ILE A 63 -7.63 -12.72 -6.86
CA ILE A 63 -8.94 -12.65 -7.52
C ILE A 63 -9.69 -13.97 -7.31
N GLU A 64 -9.05 -15.10 -7.61
CA GLU A 64 -9.63 -16.42 -7.43
C GLU A 64 -10.03 -16.67 -5.98
N LYS A 65 -9.15 -16.35 -5.03
CA LYS A 65 -9.42 -16.50 -3.60
C LYS A 65 -10.64 -15.67 -3.17
N ARG A 66 -10.77 -14.44 -3.67
CA ARG A 66 -11.93 -13.59 -3.37
C ARG A 66 -13.23 -14.20 -3.88
N GLU A 67 -13.24 -14.66 -5.13
CA GLU A 67 -14.43 -15.24 -5.76
C GLU A 67 -14.82 -16.60 -5.15
N SER A 68 -13.84 -17.41 -4.73
CA SER A 68 -14.07 -18.75 -4.20
C SER A 68 -14.41 -18.80 -2.71
N THR A 69 -14.00 -17.81 -1.93
CA THR A 69 -14.13 -17.84 -0.46
C THR A 69 -15.51 -17.39 -0.01
N GLU A 70 -16.22 -18.24 0.72
CA GLU A 70 -17.56 -17.95 1.25
C GLU A 70 -17.58 -16.72 2.17
N HIS A 71 -16.53 -16.55 2.98
CA HIS A 71 -16.39 -15.38 3.83
C HIS A 71 -16.47 -14.06 3.04
N TYR A 72 -15.72 -13.95 1.93
CA TYR A 72 -15.75 -12.73 1.11
C TYR A 72 -17.10 -12.52 0.42
N ARG A 73 -17.76 -13.60 -0.01
CA ARG A 73 -19.12 -13.50 -0.56
C ARG A 73 -20.13 -13.02 0.48
N ALA A 74 -20.01 -13.50 1.73
CA ALA A 74 -20.88 -13.08 2.81
C ALA A 74 -20.71 -11.60 3.17
N ILE A 75 -19.47 -11.14 3.40
CA ILE A 75 -19.21 -9.72 3.73
C ILE A 75 -19.55 -8.78 2.56
N SER A 76 -19.34 -9.21 1.31
CA SER A 76 -19.73 -8.43 0.13
C SER A 76 -21.25 -8.27 0.05
N ARG A 77 -22.02 -9.32 0.31
CA ARG A 77 -23.48 -9.24 0.34
C ARG A 77 -23.95 -8.24 1.41
N ILE A 78 -23.44 -8.34 2.62
CA ILE A 78 -23.78 -7.38 3.70
C ILE A 78 -23.45 -5.94 3.27
N PHE A 79 -22.29 -5.72 2.65
CA PHE A 79 -21.90 -4.40 2.18
C PHE A 79 -22.87 -3.85 1.13
N PHE A 80 -23.26 -4.67 0.14
CA PHE A 80 -24.19 -4.26 -0.92
C PHE A 80 -25.62 -4.06 -0.41
N ASP A 81 -26.07 -4.85 0.54
CA ASP A 81 -27.38 -4.68 1.19
C ASP A 81 -27.43 -3.33 1.93
N LEU A 82 -26.38 -2.98 2.66
CA LEU A 82 -26.26 -1.69 3.33
C LEU A 82 -26.17 -0.53 2.33
N GLN A 83 -25.36 -0.69 1.28
CA GLN A 83 -25.21 0.33 0.23
C GLN A 83 -26.54 0.64 -0.47
N SER A 84 -27.37 -0.37 -0.71
CA SER A 84 -28.65 -0.24 -1.41
C SER A 84 -29.80 0.16 -0.49
N GLY A 85 -29.64 0.03 0.81
CA GLY A 85 -30.69 0.24 1.81
C GLY A 85 -30.39 1.38 2.78
N SER A 86 -30.05 1.03 4.02
CA SER A 86 -29.90 1.99 5.14
C SER A 86 -28.64 2.85 5.08
N GLY A 87 -27.69 2.54 4.17
CA GLY A 87 -26.38 3.17 4.18
C GLY A 87 -25.51 2.74 5.37
N PHE A 88 -24.39 3.43 5.57
CA PHE A 88 -23.38 3.04 6.57
C PHE A 88 -23.38 3.92 7.83
N MET A 89 -24.14 5.02 7.84
CA MET A 89 -23.98 6.04 8.89
C MET A 89 -24.44 5.59 10.26
N HIS A 90 -25.47 4.73 10.37
CA HIS A 90 -25.90 4.13 11.64
C HIS A 90 -24.82 3.25 12.29
N LEU A 91 -23.84 2.77 11.50
CA LEU A 91 -22.72 1.98 11.97
C LEU A 91 -21.56 2.83 12.56
N VAL A 92 -21.66 4.15 12.54
CA VAL A 92 -20.67 5.02 13.20
C VAL A 92 -20.75 4.82 14.71
N ASP A 93 -21.97 4.86 15.27
CA ASP A 93 -22.25 4.59 16.68
C ASP A 93 -23.21 3.38 16.77
N PRO A 94 -22.68 2.16 16.62
CA PRO A 94 -23.50 0.97 16.44
C PRO A 94 -24.20 0.55 17.75
N THR A 95 -25.44 0.14 17.63
CA THR A 95 -26.12 -0.63 18.67
C THR A 95 -25.43 -2.00 18.87
N PRO A 96 -25.70 -2.72 19.95
CA PRO A 96 -25.17 -4.08 20.13
C PRO A 96 -25.46 -5.00 18.93
N ASP A 97 -26.64 -4.86 18.32
CA ASP A 97 -27.08 -5.68 17.17
C ASP A 97 -26.38 -5.29 15.86
N ASP A 98 -25.93 -4.03 15.73
CA ASP A 98 -25.23 -3.54 14.57
C ASP A 98 -23.72 -3.87 14.55
N LYS A 99 -23.16 -4.30 15.70
CA LYS A 99 -21.72 -4.61 15.79
C LYS A 99 -21.23 -5.65 14.77
N PRO A 100 -21.96 -6.75 14.49
CA PRO A 100 -21.58 -7.70 13.46
C PRO A 100 -21.58 -7.08 12.05
N LEU A 101 -22.57 -6.23 11.73
CA LEU A 101 -22.66 -5.51 10.46
C LEU A 101 -21.47 -4.54 10.29
N ARG A 102 -21.20 -3.76 11.33
CA ARG A 102 -20.03 -2.87 11.35
C ARG A 102 -18.73 -3.63 11.12
N LYS A 103 -18.56 -4.78 11.78
CA LYS A 103 -17.38 -5.62 11.58
C LYS A 103 -17.28 -6.09 10.13
N ALA A 104 -18.37 -6.55 9.52
CA ALA A 104 -18.37 -6.98 8.12
C ALA A 104 -17.98 -5.84 7.16
N VAL A 105 -18.47 -4.61 7.40
CA VAL A 105 -18.06 -3.43 6.62
C VAL A 105 -16.58 -3.14 6.76
N PHE A 106 -16.03 -3.20 7.97
CA PHE A 106 -14.59 -3.03 8.15
C PHE A 106 -13.77 -4.13 7.47
N ASP A 107 -14.19 -5.38 7.57
CA ASP A 107 -13.50 -6.50 6.91
C ASP A 107 -13.52 -6.31 5.38
N TYR A 108 -14.63 -5.82 4.82
CA TYR A 108 -14.74 -5.49 3.39
C TYR A 108 -13.83 -4.35 2.97
N LEU A 109 -13.83 -3.25 3.71
CA LEU A 109 -12.98 -2.08 3.43
C LEU A 109 -11.49 -2.38 3.65
N ASN A 110 -11.14 -3.15 4.68
CA ASN A 110 -9.78 -3.59 4.93
C ASN A 110 -9.23 -4.45 3.78
N HIS A 111 -10.10 -5.27 3.16
CA HIS A 111 -9.70 -6.04 1.98
C HIS A 111 -9.25 -5.11 0.84
N TYR A 112 -10.00 -4.04 0.54
CA TYR A 112 -9.60 -3.08 -0.48
C TYR A 112 -8.37 -2.26 -0.09
N GLU A 113 -8.21 -1.93 1.20
CA GLU A 113 -7.01 -1.25 1.67
C GLU A 113 -5.76 -2.11 1.45
N ILE A 114 -5.82 -3.42 1.76
CA ILE A 114 -4.71 -4.36 1.51
C ILE A 114 -4.39 -4.45 0.01
N ILE A 115 -5.40 -4.51 -0.84
CA ILE A 115 -5.22 -4.50 -2.30
C ILE A 115 -4.54 -3.21 -2.75
N ALA A 116 -5.02 -2.07 -2.27
CA ALA A 116 -4.45 -0.77 -2.60
C ALA A 116 -2.99 -0.65 -2.15
N ILE A 117 -2.64 -1.18 -0.99
CA ILE A 117 -1.25 -1.31 -0.52
C ILE A 117 -0.45 -2.18 -1.50
N GLY A 118 -0.96 -3.35 -1.88
CA GLY A 118 -0.31 -4.25 -2.82
C GLY A 118 -0.04 -3.61 -4.19
N ILE A 119 -0.98 -2.81 -4.69
CA ILE A 119 -0.83 -2.04 -5.92
C ILE A 119 0.22 -0.93 -5.75
N ARG A 120 0.17 -0.17 -4.67
CA ARG A 120 1.11 0.94 -4.42
C ARG A 120 2.55 0.47 -4.18
N GLN A 121 2.71 -0.71 -3.61
CA GLN A 121 4.01 -1.34 -3.35
C GLN A 121 4.52 -2.21 -4.52
N ASP A 122 3.83 -2.18 -5.67
CA ASP A 122 4.20 -2.96 -6.85
C ASP A 122 4.28 -4.49 -6.58
N ILE A 123 3.48 -4.97 -5.63
CA ILE A 123 3.31 -6.40 -5.30
C ILE A 123 2.23 -7.03 -6.19
N LEU A 124 1.16 -6.28 -6.50
CA LEU A 124 0.08 -6.69 -7.38
C LEU A 124 0.19 -6.00 -8.74
N ASP A 125 -0.27 -6.67 -9.80
CA ASP A 125 -0.37 -6.06 -11.14
C ASP A 125 -1.62 -5.20 -11.22
N GLU A 126 -1.42 -3.88 -11.16
CA GLU A 126 -2.50 -2.90 -11.20
C GLU A 126 -3.36 -3.01 -12.46
N ARG A 127 -2.76 -3.30 -13.62
CA ARG A 127 -3.50 -3.36 -14.89
C ARG A 127 -4.52 -4.49 -14.87
N ILE A 128 -4.13 -5.67 -14.37
CA ILE A 128 -5.01 -6.83 -14.25
C ILE A 128 -6.13 -6.52 -13.27
N TYR A 129 -5.80 -6.04 -12.07
CA TYR A 129 -6.78 -5.79 -11.03
C TYR A 129 -7.74 -4.66 -11.43
N ARG A 130 -7.22 -3.58 -12.02
CA ARG A 130 -8.01 -2.46 -12.52
C ARG A 130 -8.98 -2.88 -13.61
N ALA A 131 -8.53 -3.67 -14.61
CA ALA A 131 -9.38 -4.16 -15.68
C ALA A 131 -10.57 -5.00 -15.15
N TRP A 132 -10.39 -5.68 -14.02
CA TRP A 132 -11.43 -6.49 -13.41
C TRP A 132 -12.37 -5.70 -12.49
N MET A 133 -11.85 -4.75 -11.69
CA MET A 133 -12.58 -4.19 -10.55
C MET A 133 -12.71 -2.67 -10.54
N GLU A 134 -12.20 -1.91 -11.52
CA GLU A 134 -12.18 -0.43 -11.47
C GLU A 134 -13.53 0.16 -11.04
N GLY A 135 -14.59 -0.23 -11.73
CA GLY A 135 -15.93 0.31 -11.47
C GLY A 135 -16.45 0.00 -10.07
N ALA A 136 -16.28 -1.24 -9.62
CA ALA A 136 -16.71 -1.65 -8.28
C ALA A 136 -15.84 -0.99 -7.19
N PHE A 137 -14.53 -0.95 -7.39
CA PHE A 137 -13.58 -0.35 -6.45
C PHE A 137 -13.88 1.12 -6.17
N VAL A 138 -14.15 1.91 -7.22
CA VAL A 138 -14.49 3.34 -7.10
C VAL A 138 -15.89 3.53 -6.55
N ARG A 139 -16.88 2.78 -7.02
CA ARG A 139 -18.26 2.85 -6.52
C ARG A 139 -18.33 2.56 -5.02
N ASP A 140 -17.67 1.50 -4.58
CA ASP A 140 -17.70 1.05 -3.19
C ASP A 140 -16.94 2.01 -2.27
N TRP A 141 -15.82 2.60 -2.77
CA TRP A 141 -15.15 3.72 -2.13
C TRP A 141 -16.11 4.90 -1.90
N ASN A 142 -16.77 5.35 -2.95
CA ASN A 142 -17.67 6.50 -2.89
C ASN A 142 -18.85 6.24 -1.94
N ALA A 143 -19.40 5.04 -1.96
CA ALA A 143 -20.50 4.67 -1.07
C ALA A 143 -20.10 4.68 0.42
N ALA A 144 -18.89 4.26 0.74
CA ALA A 144 -18.40 4.25 2.11
C ALA A 144 -17.69 5.54 2.53
N ALA A 145 -17.54 6.53 1.65
CA ALA A 145 -16.70 7.71 1.86
C ALA A 145 -17.08 8.48 3.14
N GLU A 146 -18.36 8.74 3.36
CA GLU A 146 -18.82 9.45 4.56
C GLU A 146 -18.54 8.65 5.85
N PHE A 147 -18.83 7.34 5.83
CA PHE A 147 -18.51 6.44 6.94
C PHE A 147 -17.02 6.45 7.26
N ILE A 148 -16.16 6.32 6.23
CA ILE A 148 -14.70 6.37 6.39
C ILE A 148 -14.26 7.71 6.96
N GLN A 149 -14.84 8.81 6.50
CA GLN A 149 -14.53 10.15 7.01
C GLN A 149 -14.83 10.26 8.52
N ARG A 150 -15.95 9.70 8.99
CA ARG A 150 -16.26 9.63 10.43
C ARG A 150 -15.26 8.80 11.22
N GLN A 151 -14.74 7.70 10.64
CA GLN A 151 -13.70 6.89 11.26
C GLN A 151 -12.33 7.58 11.33
N ARG A 152 -12.09 8.57 10.49
CA ARG A 152 -10.88 9.42 10.52
C ARG A 152 -10.86 10.38 11.69
N TRP A 153 -12.00 10.73 12.24
CA TRP A 153 -12.09 11.55 13.44
C TRP A 153 -12.06 10.69 14.69
N LYS A 154 -11.07 10.93 15.55
CA LYS A 154 -10.95 10.26 16.85
C LYS A 154 -10.96 11.30 17.96
N HIS A 155 -11.86 11.13 18.92
CA HIS A 155 -11.87 11.94 20.15
C HIS A 155 -10.83 11.36 21.12
N ALA A 156 -9.86 12.17 21.52
CA ALA A 156 -8.85 11.82 22.52
C ALA A 156 -8.44 13.09 23.29
N ASP A 157 -8.27 12.97 24.60
CA ASP A 157 -7.84 14.07 25.47
C ASP A 157 -8.73 15.34 25.34
N GLY A 158 -10.05 15.15 25.22
CA GLY A 158 -11.01 16.27 25.08
C GLY A 158 -10.98 16.98 23.71
N ARG A 159 -10.28 16.45 22.72
CA ARG A 159 -10.14 17.05 21.40
C ARG A 159 -10.35 16.03 20.29
N TRP A 160 -10.90 16.49 19.17
CA TRP A 160 -10.97 15.72 17.95
C TRP A 160 -9.63 15.78 17.21
N ARG A 161 -9.13 14.63 16.80
CA ARG A 161 -7.91 14.49 15.98
C ARG A 161 -8.26 13.78 14.67
N TYR A 162 -7.86 14.37 13.56
CA TYR A 162 -8.04 13.78 12.25
C TYR A 162 -6.91 12.80 11.92
N ARG A 163 -7.25 11.63 11.44
CA ARG A 163 -6.33 10.54 11.07
C ARG A 163 -6.47 10.23 9.59
N ALA A 164 -5.76 10.98 8.73
CA ALA A 164 -5.77 10.80 7.28
C ALA A 164 -5.34 9.38 6.83
N SER A 165 -4.53 8.69 7.66
CA SER A 165 -4.02 7.35 7.36
C SER A 165 -5.07 6.24 7.31
N VAL A 166 -6.28 6.48 7.85
CA VAL A 166 -7.37 5.50 7.79
C VAL A 166 -7.85 5.37 6.35
N TYR A 167 -7.64 4.21 5.73
CA TYR A 167 -7.93 3.92 4.31
C TYR A 167 -7.27 4.91 3.32
N GLU A 168 -6.06 5.35 3.61
CA GLU A 168 -5.30 6.28 2.76
C GLU A 168 -4.94 5.64 1.42
N ASN A 169 -4.55 4.36 1.43
CA ASN A 169 -4.14 3.67 0.22
C ASN A 169 -5.32 3.41 -0.70
N TYR A 170 -6.48 3.05 -0.13
CA TYR A 170 -7.73 2.87 -0.88
C TYR A 170 -8.13 4.17 -1.57
N GLN A 171 -8.18 5.29 -0.81
CA GLN A 171 -8.43 6.62 -1.37
C GLN A 171 -7.46 6.96 -2.51
N HIS A 172 -6.16 6.74 -2.28
CA HIS A 172 -5.14 7.08 -3.28
C HIS A 172 -5.37 6.35 -4.60
N VAL A 173 -5.63 5.05 -4.55
CA VAL A 173 -5.88 4.24 -5.74
C VAL A 173 -7.20 4.61 -6.39
N ALA A 174 -8.30 4.77 -5.63
CA ALA A 174 -9.59 5.17 -6.15
C ALA A 174 -9.53 6.52 -6.88
N CYS A 175 -8.91 7.55 -6.26
CA CYS A 175 -8.74 8.88 -6.88
C CYS A 175 -7.77 8.90 -8.07
N ARG A 176 -6.86 7.93 -8.17
CA ARG A 176 -5.99 7.77 -9.33
C ARG A 176 -6.72 7.12 -10.50
N TRP A 177 -7.65 6.20 -10.21
CA TRP A 177 -8.41 5.49 -11.24
C TRP A 177 -9.57 6.31 -11.79
N SER A 178 -10.23 7.12 -10.95
CA SER A 178 -11.36 7.93 -11.38
C SER A 178 -11.33 9.33 -10.80
N LYS A 179 -11.73 10.30 -11.62
CA LYS A 179 -11.96 11.69 -11.19
C LYS A 179 -13.21 11.82 -10.32
N ASP A 180 -14.15 10.86 -10.47
CA ASP A 180 -15.40 10.84 -9.71
C ASP A 180 -15.24 10.24 -8.31
N ALA A 181 -14.03 9.71 -7.98
CA ALA A 181 -13.76 9.22 -6.66
C ALA A 181 -13.73 10.36 -5.63
N VAL A 182 -14.51 10.22 -4.57
CA VAL A 182 -14.60 11.20 -3.47
C VAL A 182 -13.24 11.37 -2.81
N ARG A 183 -12.77 12.62 -2.74
CA ARG A 183 -11.53 12.95 -2.04
C ARG A 183 -11.84 13.40 -0.62
N LEU A 184 -11.47 12.58 0.35
CA LEU A 184 -11.63 12.89 1.76
C LEU A 184 -10.45 13.71 2.27
N THR A 185 -10.76 14.86 2.87
CA THR A 185 -9.78 15.73 3.53
C THR A 185 -10.33 16.14 4.90
N GLU A 186 -9.49 16.69 5.76
CA GLU A 186 -9.94 17.20 7.06
C GLU A 186 -11.07 18.24 6.91
N ALA A 187 -11.00 19.07 5.85
CA ALA A 187 -11.99 20.10 5.56
C ALA A 187 -13.29 19.56 4.91
N SER A 188 -13.28 18.32 4.39
CA SER A 188 -14.45 17.78 3.67
C SER A 188 -15.67 17.60 4.56
N PHE A 189 -15.46 17.30 5.84
CA PHE A 189 -16.53 17.17 6.83
C PHE A 189 -16.00 17.65 8.19
N PRO A 190 -16.74 18.52 8.88
CA PRO A 190 -16.34 18.97 10.22
C PRO A 190 -16.30 17.77 11.21
N PRO A 191 -15.54 17.91 12.30
CA PRO A 191 -15.59 16.91 13.36
C PRO A 191 -17.02 16.72 13.86
N PRO A 192 -17.38 15.55 14.36
CA PRO A 192 -18.65 15.34 15.06
C PRO A 192 -18.84 16.40 16.16
N ALA A 193 -20.08 16.73 16.49
CA ALA A 193 -20.36 17.60 17.63
C ALA A 193 -19.60 17.05 18.87
N GLN A 194 -19.07 17.96 19.67
CA GLN A 194 -18.45 17.52 20.94
C GLN A 194 -19.49 16.75 21.76
N PRO A 195 -19.12 15.56 22.29
CA PRO A 195 -19.99 14.90 23.25
C PRO A 195 -20.27 15.92 24.38
N ALA A 196 -21.55 16.09 24.71
CA ALA A 196 -21.94 16.94 25.84
C ALA A 196 -21.08 16.56 27.05
N GLY A 197 -20.36 17.53 27.61
CA GLY A 197 -19.59 17.30 28.82
C GLY A 197 -20.52 16.83 29.96
N PRO A 198 -20.02 16.12 30.95
CA PRO A 198 -20.85 15.69 32.09
C PRO A 198 -21.53 16.86 32.85
N GLY A 199 -21.21 18.11 32.46
CA GLY A 199 -21.82 19.33 33.01
C GLY A 199 -22.87 20.00 32.08
N ASP A 200 -23.02 19.53 30.83
CA ASP A 200 -23.93 20.12 29.84
C ASP A 200 -25.31 19.41 29.79
N ALA A 201 -25.59 18.51 30.71
CA ALA A 201 -26.95 17.99 30.87
C ALA A 201 -27.85 19.19 31.23
N PRO A 202 -28.94 19.45 30.46
CA PRO A 202 -29.91 20.47 30.87
C PRO A 202 -30.32 20.15 32.29
N LEU A 203 -30.19 21.15 33.18
CA LEU A 203 -30.70 21.03 34.54
C LEU A 203 -32.16 20.57 34.42
N PRO A 204 -32.58 19.55 35.22
CA PRO A 204 -33.98 19.16 35.22
C PRO A 204 -34.80 20.43 35.52
N GLU A 205 -35.80 20.68 34.68
CA GLU A 205 -36.73 21.77 34.92
C GLU A 205 -37.24 21.68 36.34
N PRO A 206 -37.30 22.82 37.08
CA PRO A 206 -37.82 22.81 38.43
C PRO A 206 -39.24 22.23 38.34
N ILE A 207 -39.48 21.16 39.09
CA ILE A 207 -40.83 20.59 39.24
C ILE A 207 -41.64 21.70 39.93
N ASP A 208 -42.51 22.35 39.12
CA ASP A 208 -43.46 23.29 39.65
C ASP A 208 -44.23 22.60 40.79
N ASP A 209 -44.18 23.22 41.95
CA ASP A 209 -44.89 22.75 43.18
C ASP A 209 -46.31 22.37 42.82
N ILE A 210 -46.58 21.06 42.87
CA ILE A 210 -47.93 20.56 42.76
C ILE A 210 -48.70 21.15 43.95
N ASP A 211 -49.59 22.07 43.61
CA ASP A 211 -50.50 22.77 44.50
C ASP A 211 -51.30 21.72 45.29
N LEU A 212 -50.85 21.40 46.51
CA LEU A 212 -51.59 20.60 47.46
C LEU A 212 -52.64 21.47 48.12
N LYS A 213 -53.66 21.84 47.38
CA LYS A 213 -54.93 22.36 47.89
C LYS A 213 -56.08 21.51 47.34
N ASN A 214 -56.44 20.46 48.10
CA ASN A 214 -57.79 20.06 48.53
C ASN A 214 -57.74 18.68 49.20
#